data_ba10136ad0203ef2b6a8d4fc8417c070
#
_entry.id   ba10136ad0203ef2b6a8d4fc8417c070
#
_cell.length_a   1.000
_cell.length_b   1.000
_cell.length_c   1.000
_cell.angle_alpha   90.00
_cell.angle_beta   90.00
_cell.angle_gamma   90.00
#
_symmetry.space_group_name_H-M   'P 1'
#
loop_
_entity.id
_entity.type
_entity.pdbx_description
1 polymer ?
#
loop_
_entity_poly.entity_id
_entity_poly.type
_entity_poly.pdbx_seq_one_letter_code
_entity_poly.pdbx_strand_id
1 'polypeptide(L)'
;MTDPAMTDGVMTDGAVPDTRPVHTRIEHAVLGTVGAVSRHRVAGPAVVVAAAVGCCTAIWFADPTTPGGPLPMCPTKALLHIDCPGCGSLRAIYCLMHGNLGEALRYNAVGVVAIALLVWAFVAYCVGLWRGRRVRSWQHLRFAPLATLVVVGVWVVIRNIPVAPFDALRV
;
A
#
# COMPACT_ATOMS: atom_id res chain seq x y z
N MET A 1 -46.42 39.71 -48.25
CA MET A 1 -45.07 39.62 -48.83
C MET A 1 -44.13 40.35 -47.91
N THR A 2 -43.67 39.75 -46.86
CA THR A 2 -42.54 40.20 -46.04
C THR A 2 -42.13 39.05 -45.11
N ASP A 3 -40.98 38.57 -45.35
CA ASP A 3 -40.30 37.49 -44.71
C ASP A 3 -39.79 37.90 -43.30
N PRO A 4 -40.11 37.21 -42.22
CA PRO A 4 -39.47 37.50 -40.96
C PRO A 4 -38.19 36.68 -40.79
N ALA A 5 -37.08 37.40 -40.68
CA ALA A 5 -35.75 36.90 -40.43
C ALA A 5 -35.68 35.97 -39.22
N MET A 6 -35.14 34.80 -39.50
CA MET A 6 -34.74 33.77 -38.57
C MET A 6 -33.54 34.29 -37.77
N THR A 7 -33.76 34.68 -36.52
CA THR A 7 -32.65 34.99 -35.59
C THR A 7 -32.12 33.70 -35.00
N ASP A 8 -30.99 33.28 -35.50
CA ASP A 8 -30.18 32.22 -34.89
C ASP A 8 -29.74 32.63 -33.49
N GLY A 9 -30.44 32.10 -32.50
CA GLY A 9 -30.00 32.17 -31.09
C GLY A 9 -28.81 31.26 -30.92
N VAL A 10 -27.62 31.89 -30.89
CA VAL A 10 -26.41 31.25 -30.38
C VAL A 10 -26.67 30.83 -28.94
N MET A 11 -26.95 29.56 -28.73
CA MET A 11 -26.88 28.96 -27.37
C MET A 11 -25.41 29.00 -26.94
N THR A 12 -25.07 29.99 -26.14
CA THR A 12 -23.86 29.96 -25.36
C THR A 12 -24.00 28.81 -24.37
N ASP A 13 -23.21 27.77 -24.60
CA ASP A 13 -23.04 26.63 -23.73
C ASP A 13 -22.53 27.14 -22.37
N GLY A 14 -23.49 27.46 -21.51
CA GLY A 14 -23.23 27.90 -20.15
C GLY A 14 -22.67 26.73 -19.36
N ALA A 15 -21.35 26.63 -19.29
CA ALA A 15 -20.68 25.71 -18.42
C ALA A 15 -21.26 25.87 -17.02
N VAL A 16 -22.08 24.93 -16.60
CA VAL A 16 -22.64 24.86 -15.25
C VAL A 16 -21.45 24.81 -14.28
N PRO A 17 -21.30 25.81 -13.40
CA PRO A 17 -20.19 25.80 -12.47
C PRO A 17 -20.27 24.53 -11.60
N ASP A 18 -19.18 23.76 -11.61
CA ASP A 18 -19.07 22.55 -10.79
C ASP A 18 -19.13 22.92 -9.31
N THR A 19 -20.30 22.79 -8.72
CA THR A 19 -20.60 23.13 -7.32
C THR A 19 -20.14 22.07 -6.32
N ARG A 20 -19.42 21.05 -6.78
CA ARG A 20 -18.88 20.02 -5.88
C ARG A 20 -17.91 20.62 -4.88
N PRO A 21 -17.93 20.19 -3.61
CA PRO A 21 -16.97 20.67 -2.62
C PRO A 21 -15.54 20.38 -3.07
N VAL A 22 -14.62 21.31 -2.78
CA VAL A 22 -13.20 21.26 -3.20
C VAL A 22 -12.55 19.90 -2.88
N HIS A 23 -12.89 19.31 -1.74
CA HIS A 23 -12.43 18.00 -1.30
C HIS A 23 -12.74 16.89 -2.33
N THR A 24 -13.96 16.82 -2.84
CA THR A 24 -14.34 15.81 -3.85
C THR A 24 -13.67 16.05 -5.19
N ARG A 25 -13.40 17.29 -5.57
CA ARG A 25 -12.64 17.61 -6.79
C ARG A 25 -11.21 17.12 -6.70
N ILE A 26 -10.56 17.35 -5.55
CA ILE A 26 -9.19 16.89 -5.30
C ILE A 26 -9.14 15.37 -5.32
N GLU A 27 -10.07 14.70 -4.65
CA GLU A 27 -10.16 13.23 -4.67
C GLU A 27 -10.30 12.68 -6.09
N HIS A 28 -11.24 13.21 -6.87
CA HIS A 28 -11.43 12.78 -8.25
C HIS A 28 -10.21 13.06 -9.13
N ALA A 29 -9.55 14.20 -8.96
CA ALA A 29 -8.34 14.53 -9.71
C ALA A 29 -7.18 13.59 -9.33
N VAL A 30 -6.98 13.33 -8.03
CA VAL A 30 -5.94 12.40 -7.55
C VAL A 30 -6.22 10.98 -8.03
N LEU A 31 -7.45 10.48 -7.89
CA LEU A 31 -7.82 9.14 -8.35
C LEU A 31 -7.69 9.01 -9.87
N GLY A 32 -8.03 10.05 -10.63
CA GLY A 32 -7.86 10.10 -12.09
C GLY A 32 -6.40 10.05 -12.51
N THR A 33 -5.54 10.84 -11.89
CA THR A 33 -4.09 10.85 -12.16
C THR A 33 -3.42 9.55 -11.76
N VAL A 34 -3.73 9.02 -10.58
CA VAL A 34 -3.23 7.71 -10.13
C VAL A 34 -3.68 6.61 -11.07
N GLY A 35 -4.94 6.63 -11.52
CA GLY A 35 -5.48 5.68 -12.47
C GLY A 35 -4.81 5.76 -13.86
N ALA A 36 -4.48 6.96 -14.33
CA ALA A 36 -3.78 7.15 -15.60
C ALA A 36 -2.32 6.67 -15.51
N VAL A 37 -1.61 7.07 -14.45
CA VAL A 37 -0.21 6.66 -14.21
C VAL A 37 -0.11 5.14 -14.04
N SER A 38 -1.02 4.53 -13.29
CA SER A 38 -0.99 3.07 -13.05
C SER A 38 -1.25 2.23 -14.30
N ARG A 39 -1.94 2.77 -15.31
CA ARG A 39 -2.17 2.09 -16.60
C ARG A 39 -1.01 2.28 -17.58
N HIS A 40 -0.13 3.23 -17.34
CA HIS A 40 1.00 3.45 -18.24
C HIS A 40 2.05 2.36 -18.03
N ARG A 41 2.50 1.73 -19.15
CA ARG A 41 3.38 0.55 -19.12
C ARG A 41 4.71 0.76 -18.38
N VAL A 42 5.20 1.98 -18.35
CA VAL A 42 6.48 2.33 -17.72
C VAL A 42 6.28 3.20 -16.48
N ALA A 43 5.44 4.23 -16.55
CA ALA A 43 5.26 5.19 -15.46
C ALA A 43 4.69 4.52 -14.20
N GLY A 44 3.70 3.62 -14.34
CA GLY A 44 3.11 2.91 -13.21
C GLY A 44 4.14 2.10 -12.41
N PRO A 45 4.86 1.15 -13.05
CA PRO A 45 5.93 0.41 -12.38
C PRO A 45 7.04 1.30 -11.83
N ALA A 46 7.46 2.34 -12.57
CA ALA A 46 8.52 3.25 -12.15
C ALA A 46 8.19 3.98 -10.85
N VAL A 47 6.96 4.48 -10.71
CA VAL A 47 6.51 5.16 -9.48
C VAL A 47 6.53 4.19 -8.29
N VAL A 48 6.05 2.94 -8.47
CA VAL A 48 6.08 1.93 -7.40
C VAL A 48 7.51 1.61 -6.98
N VAL A 49 8.41 1.40 -7.95
CA VAL A 49 9.83 1.13 -7.66
C VAL A 49 10.48 2.32 -6.97
N ALA A 50 10.26 3.54 -7.45
CA ALA A 50 10.82 4.75 -6.83
C ALA A 50 10.34 4.92 -5.39
N ALA A 51 9.04 4.69 -5.12
CA ALA A 51 8.50 4.72 -3.76
C ALA A 51 9.11 3.63 -2.87
N ALA A 52 9.26 2.41 -3.38
CA ALA A 52 9.87 1.30 -2.65
C ALA A 52 11.34 1.59 -2.32
N VAL A 53 12.11 2.08 -3.29
CA VAL A 53 13.52 2.45 -3.09
C VAL A 53 13.63 3.58 -2.08
N GLY A 54 12.81 4.64 -2.19
CA GLY A 54 12.81 5.73 -1.22
C GLY A 54 12.50 5.27 0.20
N CYS A 55 11.50 4.38 0.35
CA CYS A 55 11.14 3.80 1.63
C CYS A 55 12.29 2.94 2.21
N CYS A 56 12.88 2.07 1.39
CA CYS A 56 14.03 1.25 1.79
C CYS A 56 15.23 2.10 2.19
N THR A 57 15.52 3.16 1.43
CA THR A 57 16.61 4.10 1.75
C THR A 57 16.37 4.78 3.09
N ALA A 58 15.14 5.26 3.34
CA ALA A 58 14.78 5.85 4.62
C ALA A 58 14.95 4.87 5.79
N ILE A 59 14.52 3.61 5.62
CA ILE A 59 14.68 2.55 6.62
C ILE A 59 16.17 2.24 6.87
N TRP A 60 16.98 2.21 5.81
CA TRP A 60 18.42 1.96 5.90
C TRP A 60 19.13 2.99 6.79
N PHE A 61 18.86 4.26 6.56
CA PHE A 61 19.47 5.33 7.36
C PHE A 61 18.88 5.48 8.76
N ALA A 62 17.61 5.12 8.94
CA ALA A 62 16.94 5.23 10.23
C ALA A 62 17.29 4.12 11.21
N ASP A 63 17.89 3.02 10.75
CA ASP A 63 18.23 1.81 11.53
C ASP A 63 17.23 1.49 12.65
N PRO A 64 16.09 0.86 12.33
CA PRO A 64 15.04 0.59 13.29
C PRO A 64 15.43 -0.45 14.34
N THR A 65 16.60 -1.08 14.22
CA THR A 65 17.10 -2.09 15.16
C THR A 65 17.81 -1.45 16.36
N THR A 66 18.28 -0.20 16.23
CA THR A 66 18.94 0.52 17.32
C THR A 66 17.93 0.96 18.38
N PRO A 67 18.10 0.56 19.65
CA PRO A 67 17.25 1.03 20.74
C PRO A 67 17.36 2.56 20.93
N GLY A 68 16.21 3.24 21.03
CA GLY A 68 16.19 4.70 21.18
C GLY A 68 16.46 5.47 19.88
N GLY A 69 16.42 4.80 18.73
CA GLY A 69 16.57 5.40 17.41
C GLY A 69 15.47 6.44 17.06
N PRO A 70 15.60 7.12 15.90
CA PRO A 70 14.74 8.24 15.51
C PRO A 70 13.28 7.85 15.20
N LEU A 71 13.01 6.55 15.13
CA LEU A 71 11.66 6.05 14.80
C LEU A 71 10.77 6.02 16.05
N PRO A 72 9.57 6.61 15.97
CA PRO A 72 8.64 6.62 17.10
C PRO A 72 8.14 5.21 17.40
N MET A 73 7.92 4.93 18.68
CA MET A 73 7.28 3.70 19.12
C MET A 73 5.85 3.60 18.54
N CYS A 74 5.43 2.39 18.21
CA CYS A 74 4.07 2.15 17.72
C CYS A 74 3.04 2.67 18.76
N PRO A 75 2.08 3.53 18.35
CA PRO A 75 1.10 4.10 19.28
C PRO A 75 0.24 3.03 19.95
N THR A 76 -0.07 1.93 19.28
CA THR A 76 -0.79 0.79 19.87
C THR A 76 0.00 0.17 21.02
N LYS A 77 1.31 0.02 20.85
CA LYS A 77 2.19 -0.51 21.90
C LYS A 77 2.35 0.49 23.05
N ALA A 78 2.45 1.78 22.75
CA ALA A 78 2.57 2.84 23.76
C ALA A 78 1.32 3.00 24.61
N LEU A 79 0.12 2.84 24.02
CA LEU A 79 -1.15 3.07 24.71
C LEU A 79 -1.75 1.80 25.32
N LEU A 80 -1.70 0.68 24.59
CA LEU A 80 -2.41 -0.56 24.95
C LEU A 80 -1.46 -1.68 25.39
N HIS A 81 -0.14 -1.50 25.28
CA HIS A 81 0.89 -2.52 25.56
C HIS A 81 0.70 -3.82 24.75
N ILE A 82 0.00 -3.73 23.61
CA ILE A 82 -0.30 -4.82 22.69
C ILE A 82 0.56 -4.67 21.43
N ASP A 83 1.21 -5.76 21.02
CA ASP A 83 1.96 -5.80 19.78
C ASP A 83 0.97 -5.87 18.60
N CYS A 84 0.91 -4.80 17.80
CA CYS A 84 0.09 -4.76 16.58
C CYS A 84 0.67 -5.67 15.48
N PRO A 85 -0.10 -6.05 14.45
CA PRO A 85 0.38 -6.91 13.38
C PRO A 85 1.53 -6.28 12.57
N GLY A 86 1.64 -4.95 12.58
CA GLY A 86 2.72 -4.19 11.94
C GLY A 86 3.96 -3.98 12.80
N CYS A 87 3.88 -4.26 14.12
CA CYS A 87 5.05 -4.10 14.98
C CYS A 87 6.23 -4.97 14.51
N GLY A 88 7.41 -4.38 14.43
CA GLY A 88 8.62 -5.05 13.93
C GLY A 88 8.73 -5.13 12.40
N SER A 89 7.75 -4.67 11.61
CA SER A 89 7.85 -4.70 10.14
C SER A 89 9.03 -3.91 9.60
N LEU A 90 9.33 -2.74 10.17
CA LEU A 90 10.49 -1.94 9.75
C LEU A 90 11.81 -2.65 10.06
N ARG A 91 11.90 -3.31 11.24
CA ARG A 91 13.06 -4.14 11.61
C ARG A 91 13.20 -5.36 10.69
N ALA A 92 12.07 -6.01 10.35
CA ALA A 92 12.06 -7.12 9.41
C ALA A 92 12.55 -6.69 8.02
N ILE A 93 12.11 -5.54 7.49
CA ILE A 93 12.57 -4.99 6.21
C ILE A 93 14.07 -4.69 6.29
N TYR A 94 14.54 -4.06 7.36
CA TYR A 94 15.96 -3.77 7.56
C TYR A 94 16.79 -5.05 7.55
N CYS A 95 16.39 -6.09 8.27
CA CYS A 95 17.06 -7.39 8.27
C CYS A 95 17.04 -8.05 6.90
N LEU A 96 15.94 -7.98 6.15
CA LEU A 96 15.86 -8.48 4.78
C LEU A 96 16.86 -7.79 3.85
N MET A 97 17.02 -6.47 3.97
CA MET A 97 17.99 -5.70 3.18
C MET A 97 19.43 -6.09 3.48
N HIS A 98 19.71 -6.57 4.71
CA HIS A 98 21.00 -7.09 5.12
C HIS A 98 21.17 -8.61 4.89
N GLY A 99 20.20 -9.26 4.23
CA GLY A 99 20.24 -10.70 3.93
C GLY A 99 19.95 -11.62 5.13
N ASN A 100 19.51 -11.07 6.27
CA ASN A 100 19.24 -11.83 7.47
C ASN A 100 17.75 -12.23 7.55
N LEU A 101 17.38 -13.27 6.79
CA LEU A 101 16.01 -13.77 6.74
C LEU A 101 15.53 -14.33 8.10
N GLY A 102 16.42 -14.97 8.86
CA GLY A 102 16.07 -15.55 10.16
C GLY A 102 15.58 -14.49 11.14
N GLU A 103 16.33 -13.41 11.29
CA GLU A 103 15.93 -12.28 12.14
C GLU A 103 14.71 -11.56 11.60
N ALA A 104 14.60 -11.40 10.28
CA ALA A 104 13.43 -10.78 9.65
C ALA A 104 12.14 -11.54 10.00
N LEU A 105 12.15 -12.88 9.92
CA LEU A 105 11.02 -13.74 10.28
C LEU A 105 10.71 -13.65 11.78
N ARG A 106 11.72 -13.57 12.62
CA ARG A 106 11.55 -13.39 14.07
C ARG A 106 10.86 -12.07 14.40
N TYR A 107 11.24 -10.97 13.74
CA TYR A 107 10.61 -9.67 13.95
C TYR A 107 9.17 -9.62 13.44
N ASN A 108 8.91 -10.12 12.22
CA ASN A 108 7.56 -10.15 11.69
C ASN A 108 7.42 -11.14 10.51
N ALA A 109 7.13 -12.40 10.81
CA ALA A 109 6.95 -13.43 9.78
C ALA A 109 5.80 -13.11 8.80
N VAL A 110 4.68 -12.61 9.31
CA VAL A 110 3.54 -12.22 8.45
C VAL A 110 3.91 -11.06 7.55
N GLY A 111 4.69 -10.10 8.06
CA GLY A 111 5.23 -8.98 7.26
C GLY A 111 6.14 -9.46 6.13
N VAL A 112 7.04 -10.42 6.40
CA VAL A 112 7.92 -11.00 5.38
C VAL A 112 7.11 -11.72 4.30
N VAL A 113 6.12 -12.52 4.68
CA VAL A 113 5.21 -13.17 3.71
C VAL A 113 4.42 -12.13 2.91
N ALA A 114 3.92 -11.08 3.55
CA ALA A 114 3.21 -10.00 2.87
C ALA A 114 4.10 -9.31 1.83
N ILE A 115 5.38 -9.04 2.13
CA ILE A 115 6.35 -8.49 1.18
C ILE A 115 6.53 -9.42 -0.01
N ALA A 116 6.70 -10.73 0.21
CA ALA A 116 6.83 -11.70 -0.88
C ALA A 116 5.60 -11.72 -1.78
N LEU A 117 4.40 -11.68 -1.19
CA LEU A 117 3.13 -11.61 -1.92
C LEU A 117 2.97 -10.29 -2.69
N LEU A 118 3.42 -9.16 -2.12
CA LEU A 118 3.42 -7.87 -2.80
C LEU A 118 4.38 -7.86 -3.99
N VAL A 119 5.57 -8.42 -3.85
CA VAL A 119 6.52 -8.57 -4.96
C VAL A 119 5.92 -9.43 -6.06
N TRP A 120 5.30 -10.56 -5.72
CA TRP A 120 4.60 -11.38 -6.70
C TRP A 120 3.47 -10.60 -7.40
N ALA A 121 2.63 -9.90 -6.65
CA ALA A 121 1.56 -9.08 -7.21
C ALA A 121 2.11 -7.98 -8.14
N PHE A 122 3.24 -7.36 -7.76
CA PHE A 122 3.92 -6.38 -8.59
C PHE A 122 4.47 -6.98 -9.89
N VAL A 123 5.11 -8.14 -9.83
CA VAL A 123 5.57 -8.86 -11.03
C VAL A 123 4.39 -9.22 -11.93
N ALA A 124 3.30 -9.76 -11.37
CA ALA A 124 2.09 -10.07 -12.11
C ALA A 124 1.48 -8.82 -12.77
N TYR A 125 1.48 -7.69 -12.07
CA TYR A 125 1.05 -6.40 -12.60
C TYR A 125 1.92 -5.96 -13.78
N CYS A 126 3.24 -5.98 -13.66
CA CYS A 126 4.17 -5.63 -14.73
C CYS A 126 3.98 -6.53 -15.96
N VAL A 127 3.92 -7.86 -15.75
CA VAL A 127 3.68 -8.82 -16.83
C VAL A 127 2.32 -8.58 -17.49
N GLY A 128 1.30 -8.24 -16.71
CA GLY A 128 -0.03 -7.90 -17.22
C GLY A 128 -0.02 -6.67 -18.13
N LEU A 129 0.71 -5.61 -17.73
CA LEU A 129 0.89 -4.40 -18.54
C LEU A 129 1.60 -4.68 -19.87
N TRP A 130 2.64 -5.53 -19.84
CA TRP A 130 3.41 -5.86 -21.04
C TRP A 130 2.65 -6.76 -22.01
N ARG A 131 1.89 -7.73 -21.47
CA ARG A 131 1.10 -8.67 -22.28
C ARG A 131 -0.27 -8.12 -22.71
N GLY A 132 -0.67 -6.95 -22.22
CA GLY A 132 -1.99 -6.38 -22.47
C GLY A 132 -3.16 -7.22 -21.93
N ARG A 133 -2.87 -8.18 -21.03
CA ARG A 133 -3.86 -9.09 -20.41
C ARG A 133 -3.71 -9.10 -18.91
N ARG A 134 -4.81 -9.16 -18.18
CA ARG A 134 -4.79 -9.29 -16.73
C ARG A 134 -4.21 -10.65 -16.35
N VAL A 135 -3.06 -10.64 -15.67
CA VAL A 135 -2.49 -11.85 -15.07
C VAL A 135 -3.17 -12.05 -13.72
N ARG A 136 -3.69 -13.24 -13.49
CA ARG A 136 -4.28 -13.58 -12.19
C ARG A 136 -3.19 -13.54 -11.11
N SER A 137 -3.41 -12.70 -10.12
CA SER A 137 -2.63 -12.65 -8.90
C SER A 137 -3.46 -13.21 -7.75
N TRP A 138 -2.84 -13.57 -6.63
CA TRP A 138 -3.49 -14.07 -5.43
C TRP A 138 -4.63 -13.16 -4.92
N GLN A 139 -4.55 -11.85 -5.19
CA GLN A 139 -5.56 -10.84 -4.84
C GLN A 139 -6.94 -11.10 -5.47
N HIS A 140 -6.99 -11.87 -6.56
CA HIS A 140 -8.23 -12.23 -7.25
C HIS A 140 -8.86 -13.52 -6.73
N LEU A 141 -8.28 -14.15 -5.72
CA LEU A 141 -8.87 -15.31 -5.06
C LEU A 141 -10.05 -14.85 -4.19
N ARG A 142 -11.20 -15.49 -4.34
CA ARG A 142 -12.43 -15.17 -3.62
C ARG A 142 -12.24 -15.08 -2.10
N PHE A 143 -11.40 -15.94 -1.56
CA PHE A 143 -11.17 -16.05 -0.11
C PHE A 143 -9.92 -15.32 0.37
N ALA A 144 -9.18 -14.63 -0.51
CA ALA A 144 -7.96 -13.92 -0.13
C ALA A 144 -8.15 -12.93 1.03
N PRO A 145 -9.19 -12.06 1.04
CA PRO A 145 -9.37 -11.12 2.15
C PRO A 145 -9.68 -11.83 3.47
N LEU A 146 -10.49 -12.89 3.43
CA LEU A 146 -10.82 -13.67 4.63
C LEU A 146 -9.58 -14.42 5.16
N ALA A 147 -8.81 -15.06 4.28
CA ALA A 147 -7.58 -15.75 4.64
C ALA A 147 -6.56 -14.78 5.26
N THR A 148 -6.40 -13.59 4.66
CA THR A 148 -5.52 -12.55 5.19
C THR A 148 -5.97 -12.10 6.59
N LEU A 149 -7.27 -11.86 6.78
CA LEU A 149 -7.83 -11.46 8.07
C LEU A 149 -7.57 -12.53 9.14
N VAL A 150 -7.80 -13.80 8.81
CA VAL A 150 -7.58 -14.92 9.74
C VAL A 150 -6.10 -15.05 10.09
N VAL A 151 -5.20 -15.02 9.09
CA VAL A 151 -3.76 -15.13 9.33
C VAL A 151 -3.24 -13.98 10.19
N VAL A 152 -3.63 -12.74 9.89
CA VAL A 152 -3.26 -11.57 10.68
C VAL A 152 -3.83 -11.64 12.09
N GLY A 153 -5.09 -12.05 12.24
CA GLY A 153 -5.74 -12.20 13.54
C GLY A 153 -5.03 -13.25 14.41
N VAL A 154 -4.76 -14.43 13.85
CA VAL A 154 -4.00 -15.50 14.53
C VAL A 154 -2.60 -15.02 14.90
N TRP A 155 -1.92 -14.30 14.01
CA TRP A 155 -0.60 -13.74 14.28
C TRP A 155 -0.61 -12.77 15.46
N VAL A 156 -1.59 -11.86 15.51
CA VAL A 156 -1.75 -10.91 16.63
C VAL A 156 -1.97 -11.67 17.94
N VAL A 157 -2.83 -12.68 17.94
CA VAL A 157 -3.11 -13.49 19.15
C VAL A 157 -1.83 -14.20 19.63
N ILE A 158 -1.16 -14.95 18.76
CA ILE A 158 0.05 -15.71 19.09
C ILE A 158 1.12 -14.78 19.66
N ARG A 159 1.30 -13.60 19.05
CA ARG A 159 2.33 -12.66 19.44
C ARG A 159 2.10 -11.97 20.79
N ASN A 160 0.86 -11.91 21.23
CA ASN A 160 0.49 -11.29 22.50
C ASN A 160 0.33 -12.33 23.65
N ILE A 161 0.53 -13.63 23.38
CA ILE A 161 0.52 -14.65 24.43
C ILE A 161 1.82 -14.60 25.21
N PRO A 162 1.79 -14.34 26.54
CA PRO A 162 2.99 -14.23 27.38
C PRO A 162 3.48 -15.59 27.88
N VAL A 163 3.68 -16.56 26.95
CA VAL A 163 4.11 -17.92 27.29
C VAL A 163 5.19 -18.38 26.31
N ALA A 164 6.25 -19.02 26.82
CA ALA A 164 7.26 -19.64 25.97
C ALA A 164 6.61 -20.74 25.08
N PRO A 165 6.96 -20.82 23.77
CA PRO A 165 8.07 -20.15 23.07
C PRO A 165 7.68 -18.80 22.42
N PHE A 166 6.45 -18.33 22.63
CA PHE A 166 5.92 -17.15 21.93
C PHE A 166 6.50 -15.81 22.41
N ASP A 167 7.07 -15.79 23.61
CA ASP A 167 7.78 -14.60 24.13
C ASP A 167 8.91 -14.12 23.20
N ALA A 168 9.56 -15.04 22.49
CA ALA A 168 10.61 -14.70 21.52
C ALA A 168 10.12 -13.92 20.30
N LEU A 169 8.79 -13.89 20.04
CA LEU A 169 8.16 -13.16 18.96
C LEU A 169 7.70 -11.76 19.36
N ARG A 170 7.78 -11.42 20.64
CA ARG A 170 7.44 -10.07 21.15
C ARG A 170 8.58 -9.10 20.82
N VAL A 171 8.22 -7.89 20.37
CA VAL A 171 9.19 -6.88 19.89
C VAL A 171 9.19 -5.65 20.75
#